data_2c1fa6071c04371d2ea358a616b6accd
#
_entry.id   2c1fa6071c04371d2ea358a616b6accd
#
_cell.length_a   1.000
_cell.length_b   1.000
_cell.length_c   1.000
_cell.angle_alpha   90.00
_cell.angle_beta   90.00
_cell.angle_gamma   90.00
#
_symmetry.space_group_name_H-M   'P 1'
#
loop_
_entity.id
_entity.type
_entity.pdbx_description
1 polymer ?
#
loop_
_entity_poly.entity_id
_entity_poly.type
_entity_poly.pdbx_seq_one_letter_code
_entity_poly.pdbx_strand_id
1 'polypeptide(L)'
;MASEAKHADVAAFGPDLILPRAPDDLQAALGGEKVTVVADVVGGTQWPSLVDVLQRGGRYTCSGAIAGPLVELDLRTLYLRDLTFTGSTVIPVGVMQRLAKYIEDGSVRPVLAAVYPLEELREAQTAFISKKLTGNIVVCP
;
A
#
# COMPACT_ATOMS: atom_id res chain seq x y z
N MET A 1 7.03 1.29 1.64
CA MET A 1 8.11 0.43 1.08
C MET A 1 7.94 0.33 -0.44
N ALA A 2 9.00 0.51 -1.21
CA ALA A 2 8.95 0.52 -2.67
C ALA A 2 10.22 -0.13 -3.27
N SER A 3 10.17 -0.54 -4.55
CA SER A 3 11.38 -0.94 -5.27
C SER A 3 12.26 0.28 -5.53
N GLU A 4 13.57 0.13 -5.56
CA GLU A 4 14.52 1.22 -5.79
C GLU A 4 14.20 2.03 -7.06
N ALA A 5 13.82 1.34 -8.14
CA ALA A 5 13.44 1.99 -9.39
C ALA A 5 12.27 2.97 -9.28
N LYS A 6 11.48 2.89 -8.18
CA LYS A 6 10.31 3.76 -7.92
C LYS A 6 10.54 4.74 -6.79
N HIS A 7 11.71 4.77 -6.17
CA HIS A 7 11.98 5.66 -5.04
C HIS A 7 11.82 7.14 -5.42
N ALA A 8 12.32 7.55 -6.59
CA ALA A 8 12.17 8.91 -7.07
C ALA A 8 10.70 9.33 -7.26
N ASP A 9 9.89 8.43 -7.85
CA ASP A 9 8.47 8.67 -8.05
C ASP A 9 7.73 8.77 -6.71
N VAL A 10 8.05 7.87 -5.77
CA VAL A 10 7.43 7.85 -4.45
C VAL A 10 7.84 9.07 -3.61
N ALA A 11 9.07 9.55 -3.76
CA ALA A 11 9.55 10.74 -3.06
C ALA A 11 8.73 12.00 -3.39
N ALA A 12 8.15 12.06 -4.60
CA ALA A 12 7.29 13.18 -5.01
C ALA A 12 5.99 13.30 -4.19
N PHE A 13 5.60 12.25 -3.45
CA PHE A 13 4.44 12.27 -2.55
C PHE A 13 4.78 12.72 -1.12
N GLY A 14 6.03 13.05 -0.84
CA GLY A 14 6.48 13.61 0.43
C GLY A 14 6.45 12.63 1.63
N PRO A 15 6.75 11.32 1.47
CA PRO A 15 6.90 10.47 2.64
C PRO A 15 8.14 10.88 3.45
N ASP A 16 8.07 10.75 4.77
CA ASP A 16 9.23 11.02 5.65
C ASP A 16 10.36 10.01 5.41
N LEU A 17 10.02 8.77 5.05
CA LEU A 17 10.98 7.70 4.83
C LEU A 17 10.50 6.75 3.72
N ILE A 18 11.41 6.41 2.80
CA ILE A 18 11.18 5.39 1.78
C ILE A 18 12.10 4.22 2.06
N LEU A 19 11.52 3.05 2.30
CA LEU A 19 12.26 1.82 2.56
C LEU A 19 12.24 0.91 1.33
N PRO A 20 13.26 0.05 1.16
CA PRO A 20 13.21 -1.05 0.20
C PRO A 20 11.94 -1.89 0.38
N ARG A 21 11.50 -2.55 -0.69
CA ARG A 21 10.26 -3.35 -0.66
C ARG A 21 10.30 -4.46 0.41
N ALA A 22 11.45 -5.05 0.63
CA ALA A 22 11.65 -6.16 1.56
C ALA A 22 12.99 -5.94 2.29
N PRO A 23 13.04 -5.06 3.31
CA PRO A 23 14.23 -4.94 4.12
C PRO A 23 14.45 -6.20 4.96
N ASP A 24 15.71 -6.62 5.12
CA ASP A 24 16.08 -7.78 5.92
C ASP A 24 15.67 -7.60 7.39
N ASP A 25 15.78 -6.39 7.89
CA ASP A 25 15.33 -5.97 9.23
C ASP A 25 14.55 -4.66 9.14
N LEU A 26 13.23 -4.78 9.19
CA LEU A 26 12.33 -3.63 9.12
C LEU A 26 12.43 -2.73 10.36
N GLN A 27 12.67 -3.32 11.55
CA GLN A 27 12.82 -2.56 12.78
C GLN A 27 14.08 -1.69 12.76
N ALA A 28 15.20 -2.24 12.29
CA ALA A 28 16.43 -1.50 12.12
C ALA A 28 16.29 -0.43 11.04
N ALA A 29 15.61 -0.74 9.92
CA ALA A 29 15.36 0.20 8.84
C ALA A 29 14.49 1.40 9.27
N LEU A 30 13.65 1.24 10.31
CA LEU A 30 12.87 2.29 10.95
C LEU A 30 13.69 3.04 12.06
N GLY A 31 14.98 2.75 12.21
CA GLY A 31 15.77 3.34 13.28
C GLY A 31 15.37 2.90 14.68
N GLY A 32 14.72 1.75 14.81
CA GLY A 32 14.18 1.26 16.09
C GLY A 32 12.81 1.82 16.47
N GLU A 33 12.27 2.75 15.71
CA GLU A 33 10.96 3.34 15.97
C GLU A 33 9.81 2.37 15.70
N LYS A 34 8.71 2.56 16.42
CA LYS A 34 7.46 1.84 16.23
C LYS A 34 6.47 2.70 15.47
N VAL A 35 5.59 2.03 14.69
CA VAL A 35 4.55 2.71 13.93
C VAL A 35 3.17 2.51 14.57
N THR A 36 2.29 3.47 14.38
CA THR A 36 0.91 3.42 14.91
C THR A 36 -0.02 2.63 14.01
N VAL A 37 0.24 2.66 12.70
CA VAL A 37 -0.63 2.03 11.69
C VAL A 37 0.23 1.36 10.61
N VAL A 38 -0.18 0.17 10.22
CA VAL A 38 0.30 -0.53 9.02
C VAL A 38 -0.88 -0.68 8.06
N ALA A 39 -0.74 -0.20 6.83
CA ALA A 39 -1.65 -0.44 5.72
C ALA A 39 -0.97 -1.39 4.73
N ASP A 40 -1.45 -2.62 4.65
CA ASP A 40 -0.86 -3.67 3.84
C ASP A 40 -1.76 -4.06 2.67
N VAL A 41 -1.19 -4.05 1.47
CA VAL A 41 -1.83 -4.48 0.22
C VAL A 41 -1.09 -5.66 -0.41
N VAL A 42 -0.08 -6.20 0.27
CA VAL A 42 0.88 -7.17 -0.26
C VAL A 42 0.77 -8.52 0.42
N GLY A 43 0.69 -8.55 1.76
CA GLY A 43 0.69 -9.78 2.56
C GLY A 43 2.00 -10.57 2.45
N GLY A 44 1.92 -11.89 2.61
CA GLY A 44 3.04 -12.81 2.43
C GLY A 44 4.04 -12.79 3.56
N THR A 45 5.30 -13.14 3.25
CA THR A 45 6.36 -13.41 4.23
C THR A 45 6.78 -12.19 5.06
N GLN A 46 6.46 -10.97 4.65
CA GLN A 46 6.78 -9.77 5.43
C GLN A 46 5.78 -9.48 6.55
N TRP A 47 4.64 -10.17 6.57
CA TRP A 47 3.58 -9.93 7.53
C TRP A 47 4.05 -9.94 9.01
N PRO A 48 4.87 -10.91 9.48
CA PRO A 48 5.35 -10.89 10.86
C PRO A 48 6.12 -9.61 11.19
N SER A 49 7.04 -9.18 10.34
CA SER A 49 7.82 -7.95 10.53
C SER A 49 6.94 -6.70 10.57
N LEU A 50 5.88 -6.66 9.74
CA LEU A 50 4.91 -5.57 9.74
C LEU A 50 4.11 -5.50 11.05
N VAL A 51 3.78 -6.64 11.64
CA VAL A 51 3.12 -6.70 12.95
C VAL A 51 4.09 -6.32 14.07
N ASP A 52 5.34 -6.78 14.00
CA ASP A 52 6.34 -6.52 15.03
C ASP A 52 6.68 -5.04 15.18
N VAL A 53 6.68 -4.27 14.11
CA VAL A 53 6.96 -2.83 14.17
C VAL A 53 5.79 -1.99 14.68
N LEU A 54 4.60 -2.56 14.85
CA LEU A 54 3.49 -1.83 15.47
C LEU A 54 3.82 -1.51 16.94
N GLN A 55 3.44 -0.34 17.39
CA GLN A 55 3.44 -0.03 18.81
C GLN A 55 2.28 -0.73 19.54
N ARG A 56 2.28 -0.72 20.88
CA ARG A 56 1.12 -1.14 21.67
C ARG A 56 -0.11 -0.27 21.31
N GLY A 57 -1.27 -0.90 21.11
CA GLY A 57 -2.48 -0.25 20.63
C GLY A 57 -2.45 0.07 19.12
N GLY A 58 -1.44 -0.40 18.41
CA GLY A 58 -1.30 -0.18 16.97
C GLY A 58 -2.35 -0.89 16.14
N ARG A 59 -2.52 -0.45 14.90
CA ARG A 59 -3.55 -0.94 13.98
C ARG A 59 -2.92 -1.50 12.72
N TYR A 60 -3.38 -2.67 12.29
CA TYR A 60 -3.04 -3.26 11.00
C TYR A 60 -4.30 -3.33 10.15
N THR A 61 -4.22 -2.91 8.90
CA THR A 61 -5.29 -3.09 7.92
C THR A 61 -4.77 -3.77 6.66
N CYS A 62 -5.51 -4.76 6.17
CA CYS A 62 -5.19 -5.48 4.94
C CYS A 62 -6.29 -5.27 3.90
N SER A 63 -5.90 -4.88 2.69
CA SER A 63 -6.78 -4.76 1.53
C SER A 63 -6.28 -5.54 0.31
N GLY A 64 -5.23 -6.34 0.46
CA GLY A 64 -4.68 -7.19 -0.60
C GLY A 64 -3.59 -8.11 -0.07
N ALA A 65 -3.38 -9.25 -0.74
CA ALA A 65 -2.40 -10.26 -0.33
C ALA A 65 -1.75 -10.93 -1.54
N ILE A 66 -1.24 -10.13 -2.49
CA ILE A 66 -0.68 -10.62 -3.76
C ILE A 66 0.58 -11.47 -3.57
N ALA A 67 1.33 -11.27 -2.48
CA ALA A 67 2.53 -12.05 -2.15
C ALA A 67 2.22 -13.34 -1.36
N GLY A 68 0.97 -13.56 -0.98
CA GLY A 68 0.50 -14.76 -0.29
C GLY A 68 -0.56 -14.42 0.76
N PRO A 69 -1.69 -15.15 0.77
CA PRO A 69 -2.81 -14.86 1.67
C PRO A 69 -2.71 -15.55 3.03
N LEU A 70 -1.84 -16.56 3.16
CA LEU A 70 -1.73 -17.36 4.38
C LEU A 70 -0.59 -16.81 5.25
N VAL A 71 -0.93 -16.43 6.48
CA VAL A 71 0.00 -15.93 7.49
C VAL A 71 -0.25 -16.62 8.83
N GLU A 72 0.78 -16.75 9.64
CA GLU A 72 0.67 -17.30 10.99
C GLU A 72 0.59 -16.15 12.01
N LEU A 73 -0.35 -16.24 12.95
CA LEU A 73 -0.53 -15.28 14.03
C LEU A 73 -0.43 -15.97 15.39
N ASP A 74 0.53 -15.57 16.20
CA ASP A 74 0.49 -15.84 17.63
C ASP A 74 -0.52 -14.88 18.28
N LEU A 75 -1.63 -15.43 18.78
CA LEU A 75 -2.68 -14.63 19.41
C LEU A 75 -2.21 -13.82 20.63
N ARG A 76 -1.11 -14.25 21.27
CA ARG A 76 -0.48 -13.49 22.36
C ARG A 76 0.04 -12.14 21.85
N THR A 77 0.59 -12.11 20.66
CA THR A 77 1.02 -10.86 20.00
C THR A 77 -0.15 -9.89 19.86
N LEU A 78 -1.33 -10.40 19.48
CA LEU A 78 -2.53 -9.59 19.30
C LEU A 78 -3.02 -9.00 20.64
N TYR A 79 -3.31 -9.87 21.64
CA TYR A 79 -3.99 -9.42 22.85
C TYR A 79 -3.05 -8.78 23.89
N LEU A 80 -1.79 -9.24 24.01
CA LEU A 80 -0.84 -8.64 24.97
C LEU A 80 -0.38 -7.24 24.54
N ARG A 81 -0.49 -6.92 23.27
CA ARG A 81 -0.12 -5.62 22.71
C ARG A 81 -1.33 -4.75 22.35
N ASP A 82 -2.55 -5.19 22.67
CA ASP A 82 -3.81 -4.48 22.37
C ASP A 82 -3.92 -4.06 20.89
N LEU A 83 -3.49 -4.93 19.96
CA LEU A 83 -3.50 -4.61 18.54
C LEU A 83 -4.91 -4.74 17.95
N THR A 84 -5.19 -3.93 16.94
CA THR A 84 -6.43 -4.02 16.15
C THR A 84 -6.10 -4.42 14.72
N PHE A 85 -6.68 -5.54 14.25
CA PHE A 85 -6.53 -5.99 12.88
C PHE A 85 -7.86 -5.85 12.14
N THR A 86 -7.82 -5.30 10.93
CA THR A 86 -8.98 -5.07 10.08
C THR A 86 -8.74 -5.51 8.65
N GLY A 87 -9.76 -6.10 8.03
CA GLY A 87 -9.83 -6.29 6.59
C GLY A 87 -10.59 -5.13 5.93
N SER A 88 -10.20 -4.75 4.74
CA SER A 88 -10.84 -3.68 3.98
C SER A 88 -11.03 -4.10 2.53
N THR A 89 -12.28 -4.31 2.13
CA THR A 89 -12.67 -4.68 0.75
C THR A 89 -13.89 -3.90 0.29
N VAL A 90 -14.92 -3.81 1.14
CA VAL A 90 -16.17 -3.16 0.77
C VAL A 90 -16.03 -1.65 0.91
N ILE A 91 -16.39 -0.94 -0.15
CA ILE A 91 -16.44 0.51 -0.16
C ILE A 91 -17.81 0.96 0.37
N PRO A 92 -17.90 1.60 1.55
CA PRO A 92 -19.17 2.12 2.06
C PRO A 92 -19.80 3.15 1.11
N VAL A 93 -21.13 3.23 1.13
CA VAL A 93 -21.88 4.23 0.38
C VAL A 93 -21.38 5.63 0.74
N GLY A 94 -21.15 6.48 -0.25
CA GLY A 94 -20.66 7.84 -0.07
C GLY A 94 -19.13 8.01 -0.02
N VAL A 95 -18.34 6.92 -0.01
CA VAL A 95 -16.87 7.05 -0.09
C VAL A 95 -16.44 7.66 -1.41
N MET A 96 -17.06 7.26 -2.53
CA MET A 96 -16.73 7.82 -3.85
C MET A 96 -17.04 9.31 -3.94
N GLN A 97 -18.16 9.75 -3.39
CA GLN A 97 -18.51 11.17 -3.35
C GLN A 97 -17.52 11.99 -2.50
N ARG A 98 -17.03 11.43 -1.38
CA ARG A 98 -15.98 12.08 -0.57
C ARG A 98 -14.64 12.09 -1.29
N LEU A 99 -14.27 10.99 -1.95
CA LEU A 99 -13.05 10.93 -2.75
C LEU A 99 -13.06 11.96 -3.88
N ALA A 100 -14.18 12.08 -4.61
CA ALA A 100 -14.34 13.10 -5.65
C ALA A 100 -14.09 14.51 -5.11
N LYS A 101 -14.66 14.85 -3.94
CA LYS A 101 -14.40 16.15 -3.29
C LYS A 101 -12.93 16.36 -2.94
N TYR A 102 -12.24 15.34 -2.40
CA TYR A 102 -10.81 15.44 -2.11
C TYR A 102 -9.94 15.60 -3.36
N ILE A 103 -10.40 15.09 -4.50
CA ILE A 103 -9.73 15.30 -5.79
C ILE A 103 -10.01 16.73 -6.29
N GLU A 104 -11.26 17.19 -6.21
CA GLU A 104 -11.68 18.53 -6.63
C GLU A 104 -10.99 19.64 -5.84
N ASP A 105 -10.82 19.48 -4.53
CA ASP A 105 -10.14 20.45 -3.66
C ASP A 105 -8.60 20.29 -3.66
N GLY A 106 -8.07 19.30 -4.38
CA GLY A 106 -6.64 19.05 -4.52
C GLY A 106 -5.97 18.34 -3.34
N SER A 107 -6.74 17.89 -2.33
CA SER A 107 -6.23 17.15 -1.17
C SER A 107 -5.73 15.76 -1.58
N VAL A 108 -6.29 15.17 -2.61
CA VAL A 108 -5.86 13.90 -3.22
C VAL A 108 -5.59 14.11 -4.69
N ARG A 109 -4.42 13.71 -5.14
CA ARG A 109 -4.04 13.77 -6.57
C ARG A 109 -3.86 12.36 -7.10
N PRO A 110 -4.75 11.89 -8.01
CA PRO A 110 -4.56 10.61 -8.69
C PRO A 110 -3.28 10.64 -9.52
N VAL A 111 -2.51 9.56 -9.45
CA VAL A 111 -1.29 9.42 -10.25
C VAL A 111 -1.63 8.79 -11.57
N LEU A 112 -1.58 9.57 -12.64
CA LEU A 112 -1.80 9.10 -14.00
C LEU A 112 -0.45 8.77 -14.63
N ALA A 113 -0.21 7.48 -14.91
CA ALA A 113 1.03 7.01 -15.50
C ALA A 113 0.99 7.06 -17.03
N ALA A 114 -0.15 6.70 -17.63
CA ALA A 114 -0.35 6.71 -19.08
C ALA A 114 -1.84 6.74 -19.44
N VAL A 115 -2.14 7.24 -20.63
CA VAL A 115 -3.47 7.19 -21.26
C VAL A 115 -3.33 6.51 -22.61
N TYR A 116 -4.23 5.58 -22.91
CA TYR A 116 -4.31 4.87 -24.17
C TYR A 116 -5.70 5.03 -24.77
N PRO A 117 -5.85 5.10 -26.09
CA PRO A 117 -7.15 4.95 -26.73
C PRO A 117 -7.63 3.49 -26.59
N LEU A 118 -8.92 3.25 -26.75
CA LEU A 118 -9.52 1.92 -26.59
C LEU A 118 -8.93 0.91 -27.56
N GLU A 119 -8.56 1.33 -28.77
CA GLU A 119 -7.97 0.51 -29.81
C GLU A 119 -6.60 -0.07 -29.38
N GLU A 120 -5.91 0.59 -28.45
CA GLU A 120 -4.61 0.19 -27.90
C GLU A 120 -4.74 -0.52 -26.54
N LEU A 121 -5.90 -1.14 -26.24
CA LEU A 121 -6.14 -1.83 -24.97
C LEU A 121 -5.10 -2.92 -24.69
N ARG A 122 -4.64 -3.63 -25.71
CA ARG A 122 -3.61 -4.68 -25.58
C ARG A 122 -2.26 -4.10 -25.11
N GLU A 123 -1.87 -2.98 -25.66
CA GLU A 123 -0.66 -2.24 -25.30
C GLU A 123 -0.76 -1.70 -23.87
N ALA A 124 -1.89 -1.16 -23.50
CA ALA A 124 -2.18 -0.71 -22.14
C ALA A 124 -2.07 -1.86 -21.12
N GLN A 125 -2.64 -3.04 -21.43
CA GLN A 125 -2.53 -4.22 -20.59
C GLN A 125 -1.08 -4.71 -20.47
N THR A 126 -0.33 -4.71 -21.58
CA THR A 126 1.09 -5.08 -21.59
C THR A 126 1.91 -4.14 -20.72
N ALA A 127 1.69 -2.84 -20.85
CA ALA A 127 2.33 -1.83 -20.01
C ALA A 127 2.00 -2.02 -18.53
N PHE A 128 0.73 -2.30 -18.19
CA PHE A 128 0.29 -2.57 -16.82
C PHE A 128 0.98 -3.81 -16.22
N ILE A 129 1.04 -4.90 -16.97
CA ILE A 129 1.66 -6.17 -16.53
C ILE A 129 3.17 -6.00 -16.33
N SER A 130 3.84 -5.14 -17.10
CA SER A 130 5.27 -4.88 -16.97
C SER A 130 5.68 -4.32 -15.61
N LYS A 131 4.73 -3.73 -14.86
CA LYS A 131 4.93 -3.08 -13.54
C LYS A 131 5.99 -1.97 -13.52
N LYS A 132 6.38 -1.45 -14.69
CA LYS A 132 7.40 -0.39 -14.80
C LYS A 132 6.86 1.00 -14.49
N LEU A 133 5.57 1.22 -14.73
CA LEU A 133 4.93 2.52 -14.52
C LEU A 133 4.53 2.72 -13.05
N THR A 134 4.59 3.95 -12.59
CA THR A 134 4.09 4.37 -11.29
C THR A 134 2.79 5.14 -11.49
N GLY A 135 1.69 4.62 -10.96
CA GLY A 135 0.36 5.21 -11.11
C GLY A 135 -0.61 4.32 -11.88
N ASN A 136 -1.73 4.92 -12.26
CA ASN A 136 -2.82 4.26 -12.97
C ASN A 136 -2.66 4.43 -14.49
N ILE A 137 -3.08 3.41 -15.24
CA ILE A 137 -3.28 3.50 -16.67
C ILE A 137 -4.76 3.71 -16.91
N VAL A 138 -5.08 4.69 -17.75
CA VAL A 138 -6.45 4.98 -18.18
C VAL A 138 -6.60 4.62 -19.65
N VAL A 139 -7.69 3.97 -19.99
CA VAL A 139 -8.07 3.70 -21.37
C VAL A 139 -9.33 4.52 -21.68
N CYS A 140 -9.26 5.34 -22.74
CA CYS A 140 -10.34 6.20 -23.15
C CYS A 140 -11.06 5.59 -24.38
N PRO A 141 -12.41 5.61 -24.40
CA PRO A 141 -13.20 5.20 -25.57
C PRO A 141 -12.94 6.12 -26.75
#